data_83f978dc413c0135398e9ae4a180a0f8
#
_entry.id   83f978dc413c0135398e9ae4a180a0f8
#
_cell.length_a   1.000
_cell.length_b   1.000
_cell.length_c   1.000
_cell.angle_alpha   90.00
_cell.angle_beta   90.00
_cell.angle_gamma   90.00
#
_symmetry.space_group_name_H-M   'P 1'
#
loop_
_entity.id
_entity.type
_entity.pdbx_description
1 polymer ?
#
loop_
_entity_poly.entity_id
_entity_poly.type
_entity_poly.pdbx_seq_one_letter_code
_entity_poly.pdbx_strand_id
1 'polypeptide(L)'
;GSLDDSLGWYNMGINLLNEGKNEEALSSFEKAIGGCPSSEVELRVKAQNGRGNALYNEGRYPESIVAYHTAIGLDPKSVSGRTLFNMGSSYAAVEMFDDAIKCFSQSLERGLDKSEAELCEKQISRCRVLAREQAKRQARSIR
;
A
#
# COMPACT_ATOMS: atom_id res chain seq x y z
N GLY A 1 -3.08 -26.98 -11.59
CA GLY A 1 -1.99 -26.26 -12.23
C GLY A 1 -1.50 -25.08 -11.40
N SER A 2 -0.48 -24.39 -11.88
CA SER A 2 0.13 -23.28 -11.14
C SER A 2 -0.83 -22.11 -10.88
N LEU A 3 -1.76 -21.84 -11.81
CA LEU A 3 -2.77 -20.79 -11.61
C LEU A 3 -3.72 -21.16 -10.46
N ASP A 4 -4.21 -22.39 -10.43
CA ASP A 4 -5.09 -22.85 -9.36
C ASP A 4 -4.38 -22.81 -8.00
N ASP A 5 -3.11 -23.19 -7.97
CA ASP A 5 -2.30 -23.14 -6.75
C ASP A 5 -2.13 -21.70 -6.28
N SER A 6 -1.86 -20.78 -7.21
CA SER A 6 -1.71 -19.34 -6.88
C SER A 6 -3.01 -18.74 -6.37
N LEU A 7 -4.15 -19.10 -6.97
CA LEU A 7 -5.47 -18.67 -6.49
C LEU A 7 -5.72 -19.18 -5.06
N GLY A 8 -5.38 -20.43 -4.80
CA GLY A 8 -5.49 -21.02 -3.46
C GLY A 8 -4.66 -20.29 -2.43
N TRP A 9 -3.40 -20.02 -2.75
CA TRP A 9 -2.51 -19.24 -1.86
C TRP A 9 -3.02 -17.83 -1.65
N TYR A 10 -3.50 -17.18 -2.70
CA TYR A 10 -4.07 -15.83 -2.59
C TYR A 10 -5.29 -15.82 -1.64
N ASN A 11 -6.23 -16.76 -1.82
CA ASN A 11 -7.42 -16.85 -0.98
C ASN A 11 -7.05 -17.12 0.47
N MET A 12 -6.07 -17.99 0.72
CA MET A 12 -5.53 -18.24 2.06
C MET A 12 -4.95 -16.95 2.66
N GLY A 13 -4.18 -16.21 1.86
CA GLY A 13 -3.60 -14.93 2.30
C GLY A 13 -4.66 -13.94 2.74
N ILE A 14 -5.75 -13.81 1.97
CA ILE A 14 -6.87 -12.92 2.32
C ILE A 14 -7.53 -13.34 3.64
N ASN A 15 -7.78 -14.63 3.81
CA ASN A 15 -8.38 -15.14 5.05
C ASN A 15 -7.48 -14.88 6.26
N LEU A 16 -6.18 -15.12 6.12
CA LEU A 16 -5.20 -14.88 7.19
C LEU A 16 -5.09 -13.39 7.51
N LEU A 17 -5.11 -12.54 6.50
CA LEU A 17 -5.08 -11.09 6.68
C LEU A 17 -6.30 -10.63 7.48
N ASN A 18 -7.49 -11.14 7.15
CA ASN A 18 -8.74 -10.81 7.84
C ASN A 18 -8.74 -11.29 9.29
N GLU A 19 -8.00 -12.36 9.58
CA GLU A 19 -7.83 -12.88 10.94
C GLU A 19 -6.74 -12.13 11.73
N GLY A 20 -6.03 -11.19 11.10
CA GLY A 20 -4.93 -10.46 11.72
C GLY A 20 -3.62 -11.24 11.77
N LYS A 21 -3.52 -12.35 11.07
CA LYS A 21 -2.30 -13.18 10.99
C LYS A 21 -1.42 -12.69 9.86
N ASN A 22 -0.81 -11.53 10.05
CA ASN A 22 -0.16 -10.77 8.98
C ASN A 22 1.09 -11.45 8.42
N GLU A 23 1.94 -12.07 9.24
CA GLU A 23 3.13 -12.77 8.77
C GLU A 23 2.78 -14.00 7.93
N GLU A 24 1.78 -14.77 8.39
CA GLU A 24 1.31 -15.94 7.65
C GLU A 24 0.64 -15.50 6.34
N ALA A 25 -0.13 -14.41 6.36
CA ALA A 25 -0.74 -13.84 5.17
C ALA A 25 0.34 -13.42 4.16
N LEU A 26 1.39 -12.75 4.63
CA LEU A 26 2.52 -12.33 3.79
C LEU A 26 3.14 -13.54 3.08
N SER A 27 3.42 -14.61 3.82
CA SER A 27 3.96 -15.84 3.25
C SER A 27 3.05 -16.42 2.16
N SER A 28 1.74 -16.46 2.41
CA SER A 28 0.75 -16.96 1.45
C SER A 28 0.71 -16.10 0.17
N PHE A 29 0.74 -14.78 0.31
CA PHE A 29 0.77 -13.89 -0.85
C PHE A 29 2.07 -14.06 -1.66
N GLU A 30 3.20 -14.24 -1.00
CA GLU A 30 4.47 -14.47 -1.69
C GLU A 30 4.46 -15.76 -2.47
N LYS A 31 3.86 -16.83 -1.93
CA LYS A 31 3.67 -18.08 -2.65
C LYS A 31 2.74 -17.92 -3.85
N ALA A 32 1.67 -17.12 -3.69
CA ALA A 32 0.76 -16.81 -4.79
C ALA A 32 1.51 -16.10 -5.93
N ILE A 33 2.33 -15.12 -5.61
CA ILE A 33 3.13 -14.36 -6.58
C ILE A 33 4.15 -15.28 -7.27
N GLY A 34 4.86 -16.10 -6.50
CA GLY A 34 5.91 -16.97 -7.00
C GLY A 34 5.42 -18.01 -8.00
N GLY A 35 4.20 -18.49 -7.83
CA GLY A 35 3.61 -19.50 -8.72
C GLY A 35 2.70 -18.92 -9.80
N CYS A 36 2.46 -17.61 -9.79
CA CYS A 36 1.49 -16.99 -10.70
C CYS A 36 2.07 -16.79 -12.09
N PRO A 37 1.39 -17.28 -13.16
CA PRO A 37 1.84 -16.98 -14.53
C PRO A 37 1.88 -15.48 -14.78
N SER A 38 2.87 -15.03 -15.54
CA SER A 38 3.04 -13.59 -15.84
C SER A 38 1.90 -12.98 -16.62
N SER A 39 1.13 -13.80 -17.36
CA SER A 39 -0.05 -13.38 -18.10
C SER A 39 -1.25 -13.06 -17.19
N GLU A 40 -1.26 -13.55 -15.95
CA GLU A 40 -2.35 -13.35 -15.00
C GLU A 40 -2.18 -12.05 -14.22
N VAL A 41 -2.31 -10.93 -14.93
CA VAL A 41 -2.03 -9.59 -14.39
C VAL A 41 -2.95 -9.26 -13.22
N GLU A 42 -4.24 -9.55 -13.33
CA GLU A 42 -5.22 -9.25 -12.27
C GLU A 42 -4.86 -9.92 -10.95
N LEU A 43 -4.53 -11.22 -10.99
CA LEU A 43 -4.13 -11.94 -9.79
C LEU A 43 -2.82 -11.41 -9.22
N ARG A 44 -1.86 -11.09 -10.09
CA ARG A 44 -0.58 -10.53 -9.67
C ARG A 44 -0.76 -9.19 -8.95
N VAL A 45 -1.62 -8.31 -9.47
CA VAL A 45 -1.95 -7.03 -8.83
C VAL A 45 -2.58 -7.27 -7.46
N LYS A 46 -3.57 -8.14 -7.38
CA LYS A 46 -4.25 -8.44 -6.11
C LYS A 46 -3.31 -9.02 -5.08
N ALA A 47 -2.43 -9.93 -5.48
CA ALA A 47 -1.46 -10.56 -4.58
C ALA A 47 -0.43 -9.55 -4.08
N GLN A 48 0.05 -8.66 -4.94
CA GLN A 48 0.97 -7.59 -4.53
C GLN A 48 0.30 -6.59 -3.58
N ASN A 49 -0.96 -6.24 -3.83
CA ASN A 49 -1.73 -5.40 -2.90
C ASN A 49 -1.91 -6.08 -1.54
N GLY A 50 -2.23 -7.37 -1.55
CA GLY A 50 -2.33 -8.16 -0.32
C GLY A 50 -1.01 -8.19 0.44
N ARG A 51 0.08 -8.41 -0.27
CA ARG A 51 1.44 -8.38 0.29
C ARG A 51 1.73 -7.01 0.91
N GLY A 52 1.42 -5.94 0.20
CA GLY A 52 1.58 -4.57 0.73
C GLY A 52 0.77 -4.34 2.01
N ASN A 53 -0.47 -4.82 2.04
CA ASN A 53 -1.34 -4.69 3.21
C ASN A 53 -0.79 -5.45 4.42
N ALA A 54 -0.30 -6.68 4.21
CA ALA A 54 0.31 -7.46 5.28
C ALA A 54 1.56 -6.79 5.84
N LEU A 55 2.42 -6.28 4.97
CA LEU A 55 3.62 -5.54 5.35
C LEU A 55 3.28 -4.24 6.10
N TYR A 56 2.27 -3.51 5.62
CA TYR A 56 1.78 -2.31 6.27
C TYR A 56 1.31 -2.62 7.70
N ASN A 57 0.52 -3.68 7.87
CA ASN A 57 0.01 -4.08 9.17
C ASN A 57 1.13 -4.49 10.15
N GLU A 58 2.24 -5.00 9.62
CA GLU A 58 3.42 -5.36 10.42
C GLU A 58 4.32 -4.16 10.72
N GLY A 59 3.99 -2.97 10.21
CA GLY A 59 4.82 -1.78 10.38
C GLY A 59 6.05 -1.76 9.48
N ARG A 60 6.11 -2.63 8.49
CA ARG A 60 7.22 -2.72 7.53
C ARG A 60 6.93 -1.80 6.35
N TYR A 61 6.94 -0.51 6.62
CA TYR A 61 6.47 0.52 5.69
C TYR A 61 7.29 0.63 4.40
N PRO A 62 8.62 0.65 4.42
CA PRO A 62 9.39 0.70 3.16
C PRO A 62 9.08 -0.47 2.23
N GLU A 63 8.96 -1.67 2.77
CA GLU A 63 8.63 -2.86 1.99
C GLU A 63 7.20 -2.82 1.47
N SER A 64 6.26 -2.29 2.26
CA SER A 64 4.87 -2.13 1.81
C SER A 64 4.78 -1.17 0.63
N ILE A 65 5.55 -0.10 0.64
CA ILE A 65 5.62 0.87 -0.46
C ILE A 65 6.09 0.17 -1.75
N VAL A 66 7.12 -0.67 -1.66
CA VAL A 66 7.62 -1.43 -2.82
C VAL A 66 6.53 -2.35 -3.38
N ALA A 67 5.81 -3.06 -2.51
CA ALA A 67 4.75 -3.96 -2.94
C ALA A 67 3.62 -3.21 -3.66
N TYR A 68 3.19 -2.08 -3.10
CA TYR A 68 2.16 -1.24 -3.72
C TYR A 68 2.63 -0.67 -5.06
N HIS A 69 3.87 -0.21 -5.16
CA HIS A 69 4.44 0.26 -6.43
C HIS A 69 4.49 -0.83 -7.48
N THR A 70 4.80 -2.06 -7.07
CA THR A 70 4.81 -3.21 -7.99
C THR A 70 3.41 -3.43 -8.55
N ALA A 71 2.38 -3.37 -7.70
CA ALA A 71 1.00 -3.51 -8.15
C ALA A 71 0.61 -2.40 -9.14
N ILE A 72 0.96 -1.16 -8.83
CA ILE A 72 0.69 0.00 -9.71
C ILE A 72 1.39 -0.17 -11.05
N GLY A 73 2.64 -0.63 -11.04
CA GLY A 73 3.40 -0.86 -12.26
C GLY A 73 2.81 -1.94 -13.16
N LEU A 74 2.16 -2.94 -12.56
CA LEU A 74 1.49 -4.01 -13.31
C LEU A 74 0.22 -3.52 -14.01
N ASP A 75 -0.60 -2.75 -13.30
CA ASP A 75 -1.83 -2.16 -13.86
C ASP A 75 -2.26 -0.95 -13.03
N PRO A 76 -1.89 0.27 -13.47
CA PRO A 76 -2.23 1.48 -12.73
C PRO A 76 -3.72 1.70 -12.55
N LYS A 77 -4.54 1.23 -13.47
CA LYS A 77 -6.00 1.44 -13.45
C LYS A 77 -6.73 0.58 -12.43
N SER A 78 -6.15 -0.56 -12.07
CA SER A 78 -6.79 -1.50 -11.14
C SER A 78 -6.52 -1.18 -9.67
N VAL A 79 -5.68 -0.18 -9.40
CA VAL A 79 -5.35 0.20 -8.02
C VAL A 79 -6.47 1.04 -7.42
N SER A 80 -6.99 0.61 -6.28
CA SER A 80 -8.10 1.26 -5.59
C SER A 80 -7.67 2.50 -4.80
N GLY A 81 -8.65 3.35 -4.47
CA GLY A 81 -8.42 4.48 -3.57
C GLY A 81 -7.91 4.03 -2.21
N ARG A 82 -8.40 2.88 -1.72
CA ARG A 82 -7.95 2.30 -0.44
C ARG A 82 -6.46 1.93 -0.46
N THR A 83 -6.00 1.32 -1.54
CA THR A 83 -4.58 0.99 -1.71
C THR A 83 -3.72 2.25 -1.71
N LEU A 84 -4.14 3.28 -2.44
CA LEU A 84 -3.43 4.56 -2.47
C LEU A 84 -3.42 5.24 -1.09
N PHE A 85 -4.52 5.13 -0.34
CA PHE A 85 -4.58 5.64 1.03
C PHE A 85 -3.55 4.93 1.92
N ASN A 86 -3.49 3.60 1.87
CA ASN A 86 -2.52 2.82 2.66
C ASN A 86 -1.08 3.14 2.26
N MET A 87 -0.83 3.32 0.97
CA MET A 87 0.48 3.72 0.47
C MET A 87 0.87 5.10 1.00
N GLY A 88 -0.07 6.06 0.98
CA GLY A 88 0.14 7.38 1.58
C GLY A 88 0.49 7.30 3.05
N SER A 89 -0.21 6.44 3.79
CA SER A 89 0.07 6.21 5.21
C SER A 89 1.46 5.63 5.43
N SER A 90 1.91 4.74 4.55
CA SER A 90 3.26 4.17 4.61
C SER A 90 4.33 5.24 4.36
N TYR A 91 4.11 6.10 3.36
CA TYR A 91 5.01 7.23 3.11
C TYR A 91 5.08 8.19 4.30
N ALA A 92 3.93 8.52 4.90
CA ALA A 92 3.89 9.39 6.08
C ALA A 92 4.65 8.78 7.25
N ALA A 93 4.54 7.46 7.44
CA ALA A 93 5.23 6.75 8.52
C ALA A 93 6.75 6.81 8.38
N VAL A 94 7.28 6.88 7.16
CA VAL A 94 8.72 7.04 6.90
C VAL A 94 9.11 8.50 6.65
N GLU A 95 8.22 9.43 6.95
CA GLU A 95 8.44 10.87 6.87
C GLU A 95 8.70 11.40 5.45
N MET A 96 8.18 10.70 4.44
CA MET A 96 8.19 11.16 3.06
C MET A 96 6.86 11.86 2.79
N PHE A 97 6.70 13.05 3.36
CA PHE A 97 5.41 13.74 3.44
C PHE A 97 4.88 14.21 2.09
N ASP A 98 5.74 14.66 1.18
CA ASP A 98 5.29 15.09 -0.16
C ASP A 98 4.74 13.91 -0.97
N ASP A 99 5.40 12.75 -0.88
CA ASP A 99 4.92 11.53 -1.53
C ASP A 99 3.60 11.05 -0.90
N ALA A 100 3.49 11.17 0.43
CA ALA A 100 2.26 10.83 1.14
C ALA A 100 1.09 11.70 0.64
N ILE A 101 1.30 13.01 0.51
CA ILE A 101 0.29 13.94 0.02
C ILE A 101 -0.17 13.56 -1.39
N LYS A 102 0.76 13.20 -2.27
CA LYS A 102 0.43 12.75 -3.63
C LYS A 102 -0.48 11.52 -3.60
N CYS A 103 -0.12 10.53 -2.80
CA CYS A 103 -0.90 9.29 -2.67
C CYS A 103 -2.30 9.56 -2.12
N PHE A 104 -2.40 10.37 -1.06
CA PHE A 104 -3.69 10.72 -0.48
C PHE A 104 -4.56 11.49 -1.48
N SER A 105 -3.98 12.44 -2.22
CA SER A 105 -4.71 13.21 -3.24
C SER A 105 -5.23 12.30 -4.35
N GLN A 106 -4.42 11.35 -4.80
CA GLN A 106 -4.84 10.37 -5.81
C GLN A 106 -5.91 9.44 -5.27
N SER A 107 -5.84 9.07 -3.99
CA SER A 107 -6.85 8.20 -3.39
C SER A 107 -8.24 8.85 -3.39
N LEU A 108 -8.30 10.16 -3.15
CA LEU A 108 -9.56 10.91 -3.23
C LEU A 108 -10.16 10.87 -4.65
N GLU A 109 -9.30 10.96 -5.67
CA GLU A 109 -9.74 10.90 -7.07
C GLU A 109 -10.27 9.53 -7.48
N ARG A 110 -9.77 8.46 -6.84
CA ARG A 110 -10.18 7.07 -7.15
C ARG A 110 -11.49 6.68 -6.49
N GLY A 111 -11.99 7.48 -5.56
CA GLY A 111 -13.22 7.24 -4.85
C GLY A 111 -13.02 6.52 -3.53
N LEU A 112 -13.38 7.20 -2.47
CA LEU A 112 -13.40 6.69 -1.11
C LEU A 112 -14.81 6.94 -0.56
N ASP A 113 -15.22 6.18 0.45
CA ASP A 113 -16.46 6.54 1.13
C ASP A 113 -16.28 7.85 1.90
N LYS A 114 -17.37 8.42 2.39
CA LYS A 114 -17.35 9.73 3.04
C LYS A 114 -16.39 9.77 4.23
N SER A 115 -16.41 8.76 5.08
CA SER A 115 -15.56 8.73 6.28
C SER A 115 -14.09 8.54 5.91
N GLU A 116 -13.78 7.71 4.93
CA GLU A 116 -12.43 7.53 4.42
C GLU A 116 -11.89 8.81 3.76
N ALA A 117 -12.75 9.49 2.99
CA ALA A 117 -12.38 10.77 2.36
C ALA A 117 -12.07 11.86 3.39
N GLU A 118 -12.89 11.96 4.45
CA GLU A 118 -12.65 12.91 5.53
C GLU A 118 -11.33 12.63 6.25
N LEU A 119 -11.03 11.37 6.53
CA LEU A 119 -9.78 10.97 7.14
C LEU A 119 -8.60 11.31 6.23
N CYS A 120 -8.75 11.03 4.93
CA CYS A 120 -7.74 11.32 3.92
C CYS A 120 -7.41 12.82 3.89
N GLU A 121 -8.41 13.69 3.90
CA GLU A 121 -8.22 15.13 3.91
C GLU A 121 -7.50 15.61 5.18
N LYS A 122 -7.81 15.02 6.33
CA LYS A 122 -7.11 15.31 7.58
C LYS A 122 -5.64 14.92 7.48
N GLN A 123 -5.35 13.76 6.90
CA GLN A 123 -3.97 13.29 6.72
C GLN A 123 -3.19 14.21 5.77
N ILE A 124 -3.82 14.68 4.70
CA ILE A 124 -3.18 15.64 3.79
C ILE A 124 -2.79 16.92 4.54
N SER A 125 -3.73 17.49 5.32
CA SER A 125 -3.48 18.70 6.09
C SER A 125 -2.34 18.49 7.10
N ARG A 126 -2.35 17.37 7.79
CA ARG A 126 -1.30 17.02 8.75
C ARG A 126 0.06 16.89 8.07
N CYS A 127 0.11 16.19 6.93
CA CYS A 127 1.36 16.00 6.18
C CYS A 127 1.92 17.33 5.67
N ARG A 128 1.07 18.28 5.29
CA ARG A 128 1.54 19.62 4.88
C ARG A 128 2.25 20.34 6.02
N VAL A 129 1.70 20.27 7.23
CA VAL A 129 2.34 20.87 8.42
C VAL A 129 3.66 20.19 8.71
N LEU A 130 3.67 18.84 8.72
CA LEU A 130 4.87 18.06 9.01
C LEU A 130 5.97 18.27 7.96
N ALA A 131 5.59 18.40 6.70
CA ALA A 131 6.53 18.69 5.61
C ALA A 131 7.22 20.06 5.82
N ARG A 132 6.45 21.07 6.22
CA ARG A 132 7.01 22.39 6.51
C ARG A 132 7.96 22.37 7.71
N GLU A 133 7.59 21.67 8.77
CA GLU A 133 8.44 21.51 9.95
C GLU A 133 9.74 20.76 9.62
N GLN A 134 9.63 19.70 8.81
CA GLN A 134 10.80 18.95 8.34
C GLN A 134 11.75 19.83 7.54
N ALA A 135 11.21 20.65 6.62
CA ALA A 135 12.01 21.58 5.82
C ALA A 135 12.73 22.62 6.69
N LYS A 136 12.07 23.12 7.76
CA LYS A 136 12.70 24.03 8.72
C LYS A 136 13.84 23.35 9.48
N ARG A 137 13.65 22.11 9.91
CA ARG A 137 14.71 21.36 10.61
C ARG A 137 15.92 21.13 9.71
N GLN A 138 15.68 20.77 8.45
CA GLN A 138 16.74 20.57 7.46
C GLN A 138 17.51 21.86 7.20
N ALA A 139 16.83 22.98 7.08
CA ALA A 139 17.46 24.28 6.90
C ALA A 139 18.35 24.67 8.09
N ARG A 140 17.93 24.34 9.32
CA ARG A 140 18.73 24.59 10.52
C ARG A 140 19.98 23.74 10.58
N SER A 141 19.90 22.48 10.13
CA SER A 141 21.03 21.54 10.18
C SER A 141 22.15 21.90 9.18
N ILE A 142 21.85 22.68 8.15
CA ILE A 142 22.81 23.14 7.14
C ILE A 142 23.67 24.31 7.66
N ARG A 143 23.22 25.03 8.66
CA ARG A 143 23.94 26.20 9.22
C ARG A 143 25.16 25.79 10.06
#